data_f71f7a2d66d493d2389759c605696e89
#
_entry.id   f71f7a2d66d493d2389759c605696e89
#
_cell.length_a   1.000
_cell.length_b   1.000
_cell.length_c   1.000
_cell.angle_alpha   90.00
_cell.angle_beta   90.00
_cell.angle_gamma   90.00
#
_symmetry.space_group_name_H-M   'P 1'
#
loop_
_entity.id
_entity.type
_entity.pdbx_description
1 polymer ?
#
loop_
_entity_poly.entity_id
_entity_poly.type
_entity_poly.pdbx_seq_one_letter_code
_entity_poly.pdbx_strand_id
1 'polypeptide(L)'
;NVTGLLNVLESAANHGVKKLVLASSAAVYGDSPVVPKNENMIPEPKSPYAITKLDGEYYLEMFRREGRIDTASLRFFNVFGPRQDPNSIYAAAISIFIQKARANQPITIYGDGEQTRDFVFVKDVAAA
;
A
#
# COMPACT_ATOMS: atom_id res chain seq x y z
N ASN A 1 11.93 -6.90 2.10
CA ASN A 1 11.06 -5.94 2.82
C ASN A 1 11.31 -5.98 4.33
N VAL A 2 11.26 -7.15 4.98
CA VAL A 2 11.31 -7.23 6.47
C VAL A 2 12.62 -6.71 7.03
N THR A 3 13.76 -7.31 6.67
CA THR A 3 15.09 -6.89 7.16
C THR A 3 15.39 -5.42 6.88
N GLY A 4 15.06 -4.96 5.64
CA GLY A 4 15.27 -3.55 5.27
C GLY A 4 14.45 -2.59 6.15
N LEU A 5 13.21 -2.93 6.45
CA LEU A 5 12.37 -2.14 7.34
C LEU A 5 12.93 -2.09 8.77
N LEU A 6 13.36 -3.23 9.31
CA LEU A 6 13.95 -3.30 10.64
C LEU A 6 15.21 -2.42 10.75
N ASN A 7 16.09 -2.48 9.74
CA ASN A 7 17.29 -1.64 9.71
C ASN A 7 16.95 -0.14 9.71
N VAL A 8 15.94 0.26 8.94
CA VAL A 8 15.47 1.65 8.90
C VAL A 8 14.85 2.05 10.24
N LEU A 9 14.03 1.17 10.82
CA LEU A 9 13.33 1.42 12.09
C LEU A 9 14.31 1.59 13.25
N GLU A 10 15.28 0.67 13.36
CA GLU A 10 16.36 0.75 14.36
C GLU A 10 17.19 2.03 14.17
N SER A 11 17.60 2.31 12.95
CA SER A 11 18.38 3.52 12.65
C SER A 11 17.59 4.79 12.98
N ALA A 12 16.33 4.86 12.59
CA ALA A 12 15.47 6.02 12.86
C ALA A 12 15.30 6.25 14.37
N ALA A 13 15.04 5.19 15.15
CA ALA A 13 14.90 5.27 16.59
C ALA A 13 16.21 5.73 17.26
N ASN A 14 17.36 5.19 16.83
CA ASN A 14 18.66 5.52 17.40
C ASN A 14 19.14 6.95 17.08
N HIS A 15 18.62 7.54 15.99
CA HIS A 15 18.98 8.90 15.58
C HIS A 15 17.92 9.96 15.93
N GLY A 16 16.96 9.63 16.78
CA GLY A 16 15.96 10.58 17.28
C GLY A 16 14.96 11.06 16.26
N VAL A 17 14.68 10.24 15.22
CA VAL A 17 13.57 10.52 14.29
C VAL A 17 12.26 10.49 15.07
N LYS A 18 11.45 11.54 14.91
CA LYS A 18 10.22 11.71 15.71
C LYS A 18 9.12 10.73 15.30
N LYS A 19 8.96 10.51 13.99
CA LYS A 19 7.90 9.66 13.46
C LYS A 19 8.37 8.91 12.22
N LEU A 20 7.99 7.64 12.09
CA LEU A 20 8.17 6.82 10.89
C LEU A 20 6.82 6.40 10.34
N VAL A 21 6.61 6.61 9.04
CA VAL A 21 5.38 6.21 8.34
C VAL A 21 5.70 5.04 7.41
N LEU A 22 4.95 3.96 7.54
CA LEU A 22 5.06 2.78 6.68
C LEU A 22 4.00 2.82 5.58
N ALA A 23 4.43 2.71 4.34
CA ALA A 23 3.54 2.36 3.23
C ALA A 23 3.15 0.89 3.34
N SER A 24 2.07 0.59 4.06
CA SER A 24 1.43 -0.72 4.09
C SER A 24 0.53 -0.92 2.87
N SER A 25 -0.39 -1.86 2.89
CA SER A 25 -1.22 -2.20 1.74
C SER A 25 -2.60 -2.72 2.16
N ALA A 26 -3.61 -2.42 1.38
CA ALA A 26 -4.93 -3.05 1.48
C ALA A 26 -4.89 -4.58 1.29
N ALA A 27 -3.81 -5.11 0.70
CA ALA A 27 -3.60 -6.56 0.58
C ALA A 27 -3.57 -7.30 1.93
N VAL A 28 -3.33 -6.59 3.05
CA VAL A 28 -3.38 -7.18 4.39
C VAL A 28 -4.78 -7.65 4.78
N TYR A 29 -5.84 -7.10 4.16
CA TYR A 29 -7.23 -7.53 4.40
C TYR A 29 -7.60 -8.85 3.68
N GLY A 30 -6.75 -9.34 2.76
CA GLY A 30 -7.01 -10.55 1.99
C GLY A 30 -8.30 -10.47 1.16
N ASP A 31 -9.02 -11.57 1.12
CA ASP A 31 -10.25 -11.73 0.31
C ASP A 31 -11.54 -11.48 1.11
N SER A 32 -11.46 -10.78 2.23
CA SER A 32 -12.65 -10.48 3.04
C SER A 32 -13.75 -9.83 2.18
N PRO A 33 -14.99 -10.34 2.19
CA PRO A 33 -16.09 -9.76 1.41
C PRO A 33 -16.67 -8.47 2.03
N VAL A 34 -16.27 -8.14 3.25
CA VAL A 34 -16.80 -6.97 3.98
C VAL A 34 -16.31 -5.68 3.34
N VAL A 35 -17.23 -4.79 3.02
CA VAL A 35 -16.96 -3.44 2.50
C VAL A 35 -17.84 -2.43 3.24
N PRO A 36 -17.35 -1.23 3.49
CA PRO A 36 -15.97 -0.76 3.30
C PRO A 36 -14.97 -1.46 4.23
N LYS A 37 -13.70 -1.50 3.83
CA LYS A 37 -12.62 -1.94 4.74
C LYS A 37 -12.40 -0.88 5.82
N ASN A 38 -12.09 -1.32 7.03
CA ASN A 38 -11.73 -0.44 8.14
C ASN A 38 -10.56 -1.02 8.94
N GLU A 39 -9.95 -0.21 9.77
CA GLU A 39 -8.72 -0.53 10.48
C GLU A 39 -8.90 -1.62 11.55
N ASN A 40 -10.13 -1.81 12.06
CA ASN A 40 -10.44 -2.78 13.11
C ASN A 40 -10.66 -4.21 12.58
N MET A 41 -10.67 -4.38 11.25
CA MET A 41 -10.81 -5.70 10.65
C MET A 41 -9.57 -6.56 10.95
N ILE A 42 -9.80 -7.84 11.25
CA ILE A 42 -8.71 -8.81 11.41
C ILE A 42 -8.01 -8.97 10.06
N PRO A 43 -6.68 -8.77 9.99
CA PRO A 43 -5.93 -8.99 8.76
C PRO A 43 -5.90 -10.48 8.38
N GLU A 44 -6.10 -10.76 7.09
CA GLU A 44 -6.05 -12.12 6.52
C GLU A 44 -5.17 -12.15 5.26
N PRO A 45 -3.86 -11.87 5.35
CA PRO A 45 -3.00 -11.78 4.18
C PRO A 45 -2.95 -13.09 3.39
N LYS A 46 -3.13 -13.02 2.07
CA LYS A 46 -3.17 -14.20 1.17
C LYS A 46 -1.94 -14.33 0.27
N SER A 47 -0.93 -13.49 0.45
CA SER A 47 0.30 -13.53 -0.36
C SER A 47 1.53 -13.23 0.48
N PRO A 48 2.73 -13.70 0.08
CA PRO A 48 3.98 -13.33 0.74
C PRO A 48 4.18 -11.81 0.85
N TYR A 49 3.80 -11.07 -0.18
CA TYR A 49 3.81 -9.61 -0.15
C TYR A 49 2.94 -9.04 0.98
N ALA A 50 1.68 -9.49 1.07
CA ALA A 50 0.75 -9.04 2.11
C ALA A 50 1.26 -9.37 3.51
N ILE A 51 1.85 -10.56 3.69
CA ILE A 51 2.48 -10.97 4.96
C ILE A 51 3.60 -10.00 5.32
N THR A 52 4.52 -9.69 4.40
CA THR A 52 5.62 -8.75 4.70
C THR A 52 5.15 -7.34 5.05
N LYS A 53 4.00 -6.91 4.51
CA LYS A 53 3.40 -5.62 4.88
C LYS A 53 2.80 -5.66 6.28
N LEU A 54 2.10 -6.73 6.62
CA LEU A 54 1.53 -6.93 7.95
C LEU A 54 2.61 -7.06 9.02
N ASP A 55 3.68 -7.82 8.75
CA ASP A 55 4.85 -7.90 9.64
C ASP A 55 5.41 -6.50 9.93
N GLY A 56 5.50 -5.66 8.89
CA GLY A 56 5.93 -4.28 9.05
C GLY A 56 5.04 -3.48 10.00
N GLU A 57 3.72 -3.63 9.92
CA GLU A 57 2.78 -2.97 10.83
C GLU A 57 3.02 -3.40 12.29
N TYR A 58 3.25 -4.70 12.52
CA TYR A 58 3.53 -5.24 13.85
C TYR A 58 4.87 -4.72 14.40
N TYR A 59 5.93 -4.65 13.60
CA TYR A 59 7.20 -4.08 14.03
C TYR A 59 7.07 -2.60 14.40
N LEU A 60 6.36 -1.81 13.59
CA LEU A 60 6.12 -0.41 13.89
C LEU A 60 5.38 -0.25 15.22
N GLU A 61 4.33 -1.04 15.42
CA GLU A 61 3.53 -1.00 16.65
C GLU A 61 4.35 -1.41 17.88
N MET A 62 5.24 -2.40 17.75
CA MET A 62 6.15 -2.81 18.82
C MET A 62 7.06 -1.64 19.23
N PHE A 63 7.74 -1.00 18.26
CA PHE A 63 8.62 0.15 18.54
C PHE A 63 7.88 1.33 19.16
N ARG A 64 6.64 1.58 18.72
CA ARG A 64 5.78 2.61 19.29
C ARG A 64 5.43 2.32 20.75
N ARG A 65 5.04 1.08 21.06
CA ARG A 65 4.71 0.65 22.44
C ARG A 65 5.90 0.72 23.39
N GLU A 66 7.09 0.46 22.88
CA GLU A 66 8.34 0.60 23.63
C GLU A 66 8.77 2.07 23.82
N GLY A 67 8.04 3.03 23.27
CA GLY A 67 8.35 4.46 23.34
C GLY A 67 9.61 4.86 22.57
N ARG A 68 10.06 4.03 21.63
CA ARG A 68 11.31 4.26 20.88
C ARG A 68 11.14 5.26 19.74
N ILE A 69 9.99 5.26 19.06
CA ILE A 69 9.67 6.16 17.95
C ILE A 69 8.14 6.17 17.74
N ASP A 70 7.59 7.33 17.36
CA ASP A 70 6.19 7.39 16.94
C ASP A 70 6.03 6.79 15.54
N THR A 71 4.92 6.09 15.28
CA THR A 71 4.73 5.37 14.01
C THR A 71 3.32 5.50 13.47
N ALA A 72 3.18 5.41 12.14
CA ALA A 72 1.91 5.23 11.46
C ALA A 72 2.06 4.23 10.31
N SER A 73 1.06 3.38 10.10
CA SER A 73 0.99 2.45 8.98
C SER A 73 -0.19 2.81 8.09
N LEU A 74 0.07 3.16 6.84
CA LEU A 74 -0.95 3.55 5.86
C LEU A 74 -1.23 2.38 4.92
N ARG A 75 -2.40 1.76 5.00
CA ARG A 75 -2.84 0.66 4.14
C ARG A 75 -3.33 1.19 2.80
N PHE A 76 -2.40 1.42 1.87
CA PHE A 76 -2.74 1.97 0.56
C PHE A 76 -3.62 1.02 -0.24
N PHE A 77 -4.69 1.57 -0.83
CA PHE A 77 -5.48 0.95 -1.88
C PHE A 77 -4.83 1.21 -3.25
N ASN A 78 -5.60 1.45 -4.31
CA ASN A 78 -5.04 1.59 -5.65
C ASN A 78 -4.57 3.04 -5.88
N VAL A 79 -3.37 3.35 -5.45
CA VAL A 79 -2.77 4.67 -5.64
C VAL A 79 -2.46 4.90 -7.11
N PHE A 80 -2.87 6.04 -7.64
CA PHE A 80 -2.60 6.45 -9.02
C PHE A 80 -2.13 7.90 -9.09
N GLY A 81 -1.47 8.26 -10.18
CA GLY A 81 -1.07 9.66 -10.41
C GLY A 81 0.09 9.84 -11.39
N PRO A 82 0.56 11.09 -11.54
CA PRO A 82 1.67 11.44 -12.41
C PRO A 82 2.92 10.62 -12.09
N ARG A 83 3.68 10.28 -13.14
CA ARG A 83 4.92 9.48 -13.08
C ARG A 83 4.73 7.99 -12.77
N GLN A 84 3.51 7.49 -12.71
CA GLN A 84 3.27 6.05 -12.66
C GLN A 84 3.61 5.44 -14.02
N ASP A 85 4.56 4.50 -14.07
CA ASP A 85 4.98 3.85 -15.30
C ASP A 85 3.93 2.81 -15.74
N PRO A 86 3.27 3.02 -16.91
CA PRO A 86 2.26 2.10 -17.42
C PRO A 86 2.85 0.76 -17.92
N ASN A 87 4.17 0.68 -18.13
CA ASN A 87 4.85 -0.53 -18.59
C ASN A 87 5.38 -1.40 -17.43
N SER A 88 5.28 -0.91 -16.20
CA SER A 88 5.64 -1.71 -15.03
C SER A 88 4.72 -2.93 -14.88
N ILE A 89 5.26 -4.06 -14.46
CA ILE A 89 4.48 -5.26 -14.11
C ILE A 89 3.48 -5.00 -12.95
N TYR A 90 3.67 -3.89 -12.23
CA TYR A 90 2.78 -3.41 -11.16
C TYR A 90 1.91 -2.22 -11.60
N ALA A 91 1.84 -1.95 -12.92
CA ALA A 91 1.07 -0.83 -13.43
C ALA A 91 -0.41 -0.97 -13.05
N ALA A 92 -0.98 0.11 -12.50
CA ALA A 92 -2.40 0.14 -12.18
C ALA A 92 -3.24 0.39 -13.44
N ALA A 93 -4.47 -0.07 -13.45
CA ALA A 93 -5.39 0.03 -14.58
C ALA A 93 -5.46 1.46 -15.16
N ILE A 94 -5.52 2.49 -14.32
CA ILE A 94 -5.62 3.89 -14.75
C ILE A 94 -4.47 4.30 -15.66
N SER A 95 -3.21 4.02 -15.28
CA SER A 95 -2.05 4.40 -16.09
C SER A 95 -2.00 3.68 -17.45
N ILE A 96 -2.35 2.39 -17.46
CA ILE A 96 -2.44 1.57 -18.69
C ILE A 96 -3.58 2.08 -19.58
N PHE A 97 -4.73 2.36 -19.03
CA PHE A 97 -5.89 2.83 -19.80
C PHE A 97 -5.64 4.20 -20.43
N ILE A 98 -5.03 5.12 -19.68
CA ILE A 98 -4.63 6.43 -20.23
C ILE A 98 -3.63 6.28 -21.37
N GLN A 99 -2.61 5.44 -21.21
CA GLN A 99 -1.61 5.19 -22.26
C GLN A 99 -2.26 4.65 -23.54
N LYS A 100 -3.09 3.61 -23.42
CA LYS A 100 -3.76 2.98 -24.55
C LYS A 100 -4.75 3.92 -25.22
N ALA A 101 -5.55 4.66 -24.46
CA ALA A 101 -6.49 5.63 -24.98
C ALA A 101 -5.77 6.75 -25.77
N ARG A 102 -4.66 7.27 -25.24
CA ARG A 102 -3.84 8.28 -25.97
C ARG A 102 -3.21 7.75 -27.25
N ALA A 103 -2.90 6.45 -27.30
CA ALA A 103 -2.36 5.77 -28.48
C ALA A 103 -3.46 5.27 -29.44
N ASN A 104 -4.73 5.55 -29.16
CA ASN A 104 -5.88 5.02 -29.89
C ASN A 104 -5.86 3.48 -30.03
N GLN A 105 -5.41 2.80 -28.96
CA GLN A 105 -5.32 1.35 -28.87
C GLN A 105 -6.47 0.78 -28.03
N PRO A 106 -6.92 -0.45 -28.32
CA PRO A 106 -7.98 -1.09 -27.54
C PRO A 106 -7.53 -1.33 -26.10
N ILE A 107 -8.44 -1.05 -25.15
CA ILE A 107 -8.26 -1.34 -23.73
C ILE A 107 -8.71 -2.79 -23.47
N THR A 108 -7.89 -3.56 -22.77
CA THR A 108 -8.22 -4.92 -22.37
C THR A 108 -8.84 -4.91 -20.99
N ILE A 109 -10.07 -5.40 -20.86
CA ILE A 109 -10.74 -5.63 -19.59
C ILE A 109 -10.70 -7.13 -19.33
N TYR A 110 -10.21 -7.53 -18.15
CA TYR A 110 -10.17 -8.93 -17.74
C TYR A 110 -11.44 -9.28 -16.96
N GLY A 111 -12.00 -10.46 -17.22
CA GLY A 111 -13.28 -10.89 -16.62
C GLY A 111 -14.48 -10.22 -17.28
N ASP A 112 -15.51 -9.95 -16.49
CA ASP A 112 -16.79 -9.38 -16.93
C ASP A 112 -16.82 -7.83 -16.94
N GLY A 113 -15.80 -7.19 -16.40
CA GLY A 113 -15.71 -5.72 -16.30
C GLY A 113 -16.43 -5.11 -15.10
N GLU A 114 -17.10 -5.90 -14.29
CA GLU A 114 -17.84 -5.43 -13.10
C GLU A 114 -16.96 -5.24 -11.86
N GLN A 115 -15.65 -5.47 -11.98
CA GLN A 115 -14.71 -5.32 -10.85
C GLN A 115 -14.61 -3.86 -10.40
N THR A 116 -14.92 -3.64 -9.15
CA THR A 116 -14.71 -2.33 -8.49
C THR A 116 -13.30 -2.22 -7.89
N ARG A 117 -12.76 -1.01 -7.85
CA ARG A 117 -11.50 -0.69 -7.20
C ARG A 117 -11.62 0.66 -6.51
N ASP A 118 -11.01 0.75 -5.34
CA ASP A 118 -10.87 2.02 -4.63
C ASP A 118 -9.59 2.72 -5.10
N PHE A 119 -9.74 3.85 -5.78
CA PHE A 119 -8.63 4.62 -6.33
C PHE A 119 -8.34 5.86 -5.49
N VAL A 120 -7.08 6.04 -5.11
CA VAL A 120 -6.59 7.16 -4.32
C VAL A 120 -5.55 7.94 -5.11
N PHE A 121 -5.72 9.27 -5.19
CA PHE A 121 -4.75 10.10 -5.90
C PHE A 121 -3.46 10.24 -5.09
N VAL A 122 -2.31 10.14 -5.76
CA VAL A 122 -1.00 10.12 -5.10
C VAL A 122 -0.70 11.37 -4.25
N LYS A 123 -1.27 12.53 -4.62
CA LYS A 123 -1.07 13.74 -3.81
C LYS A 123 -1.85 13.71 -2.49
N ASP A 124 -3.00 13.04 -2.45
CA ASP A 124 -3.77 12.88 -1.22
C ASP A 124 -3.04 11.92 -0.27
N VAL A 125 -2.46 10.84 -0.83
CA VAL A 125 -1.58 9.93 -0.07
C VAL A 125 -0.35 10.65 0.49
N ALA A 126 0.24 11.56 -0.28
CA ALA A 126 1.41 12.32 0.15
C ALA A 126 1.08 13.41 1.17
N ALA A 127 -0.17 13.82 1.29
CA ALA A 127 -0.64 14.82 2.25
C ALA A 127 -1.04 14.19 3.61
N ALA A 128 -1.35 12.89 3.62
CA ALA A 128 -1.72 12.14 4.82
C ALA A 128 -0.51 11.78 5.67
#